data_c45d6379a5106c7794c1df6dcdeff830
#
_entry.id   c45d6379a5106c7794c1df6dcdeff830
#
_cell.length_a   1.000
_cell.length_b   1.000
_cell.length_c   1.000
_cell.angle_alpha   90.00
_cell.angle_beta   90.00
_cell.angle_gamma   90.00
#
_symmetry.space_group_name_H-M   'P 1'
#
loop_
_entity.id
_entity.type
_entity.pdbx_description
1 polymer ?
#
loop_
_entity_poly.entity_id
_entity_poly.type
_entity_poly.pdbx_seq_one_letter_code
_entity_poly.pdbx_strand_id
1 'polypeptide(L)'
;MSTEENKAVVRRLWEEVWNRADLAVADEIFDETYAAHEKAFVPIVRAAFPDSHHGIEDLIAEDDRVVTRFIWSGTHRGAFMGVPPTDRPVEVGGIWIHRLEDGRIVEGREWGQVDWLSLLRQLDALTDQSHGS
;
A
#
# COMPACT_ATOMS: atom_id res chain seq x y z
N MET A 1 20.46 -12.92 4.41
CA MET A 1 20.15 -12.06 3.25
C MET A 1 20.79 -10.70 3.47
N SER A 2 21.33 -10.14 2.41
CA SER A 2 21.87 -8.78 2.50
C SER A 2 20.76 -7.73 2.52
N THR A 3 21.09 -6.52 2.94
CA THR A 3 20.15 -5.41 2.90
C THR A 3 19.71 -5.09 1.47
N GLU A 4 20.60 -5.23 0.49
CA GLU A 4 20.27 -5.02 -0.91
C GLU A 4 19.29 -6.08 -1.43
N GLU A 5 19.48 -7.33 -1.04
CA GLU A 5 18.54 -8.40 -1.39
C GLU A 5 17.18 -8.19 -0.74
N ASN A 6 17.16 -7.75 0.52
CA ASN A 6 15.91 -7.45 1.22
C ASN A 6 15.16 -6.27 0.57
N LYS A 7 15.90 -5.24 0.16
CA LYS A 7 15.30 -4.11 -0.57
C LYS A 7 14.70 -4.57 -1.91
N ALA A 8 15.38 -5.47 -2.60
CA ALA A 8 14.87 -6.00 -3.87
C ALA A 8 13.55 -6.74 -3.69
N VAL A 9 13.41 -7.52 -2.62
CA VAL A 9 12.16 -8.21 -2.29
C VAL A 9 11.04 -7.22 -2.02
N VAL A 10 11.29 -6.19 -1.20
CA VAL A 10 10.28 -5.18 -0.88
C VAL A 10 9.91 -4.35 -2.12
N ARG A 11 10.87 -4.06 -3.00
CA ARG A 11 10.57 -3.40 -4.26
C ARG A 11 9.59 -4.21 -5.11
N ARG A 12 9.74 -5.54 -5.15
CA ARG A 12 8.79 -6.41 -5.84
C ARG A 12 7.38 -6.32 -5.26
N LEU A 13 7.27 -6.15 -3.94
CA LEU A 13 5.96 -5.94 -3.30
C LEU A 13 5.24 -4.75 -3.92
N TRP A 14 5.89 -3.61 -4.01
CA TRP A 14 5.25 -2.39 -4.52
C TRP A 14 5.06 -2.42 -6.03
N GLU A 15 6.09 -2.80 -6.77
CA GLU A 15 6.07 -2.73 -8.24
C GLU A 15 5.29 -3.86 -8.89
N GLU A 16 5.37 -5.07 -8.35
CA GLU A 16 4.74 -6.25 -8.98
C GLU A 16 3.41 -6.61 -8.33
N VAL A 17 3.35 -6.75 -7.00
CA VAL A 17 2.10 -7.16 -6.32
C VAL A 17 1.08 -6.03 -6.36
N TRP A 18 1.48 -4.81 -5.99
CA TRP A 18 0.56 -3.68 -5.91
C TRP A 18 0.36 -2.97 -7.25
N ASN A 19 1.43 -2.53 -7.89
CA ASN A 19 1.29 -1.70 -9.10
C ASN A 19 0.84 -2.50 -10.33
N ARG A 20 1.26 -3.77 -10.44
CA ARG A 20 0.86 -4.64 -11.55
C ARG A 20 -0.25 -5.63 -11.20
N ALA A 21 -0.63 -5.71 -9.93
CA ALA A 21 -1.59 -6.69 -9.43
C ALA A 21 -1.17 -8.14 -9.75
N ASP A 22 0.12 -8.40 -9.74
CA ASP A 22 0.66 -9.75 -9.95
C ASP A 22 0.63 -10.51 -8.62
N LEU A 23 -0.52 -11.09 -8.31
CA LEU A 23 -0.75 -11.73 -7.02
C LEU A 23 0.07 -13.01 -6.83
N ALA A 24 0.50 -13.66 -7.90
CA ALA A 24 1.36 -14.84 -7.79
C ALA A 24 2.70 -14.52 -7.15
N VAL A 25 3.20 -13.29 -7.33
CA VAL A 25 4.45 -12.85 -6.70
C VAL A 25 4.33 -12.84 -5.17
N ALA A 26 3.14 -12.60 -4.63
CA ALA A 26 2.93 -12.61 -3.18
C ALA A 26 3.35 -13.94 -2.55
N ASP A 27 3.13 -15.07 -3.23
CA ASP A 27 3.53 -16.37 -2.74
C ASP A 27 5.05 -16.55 -2.72
N GLU A 28 5.79 -15.78 -3.52
CA GLU A 28 7.24 -15.85 -3.57
C GLU A 28 7.91 -14.98 -2.51
N ILE A 29 7.32 -13.83 -2.17
CA ILE A 29 7.97 -12.82 -1.33
C ILE A 29 7.42 -12.72 0.10
N PHE A 30 6.25 -13.27 0.37
CA PHE A 30 5.65 -13.25 1.71
C PHE A 30 5.64 -14.64 2.34
N ASP A 31 5.52 -14.70 3.67
CA ASP A 31 5.12 -15.93 4.31
C ASP A 31 3.67 -16.26 3.93
N GLU A 32 3.24 -17.48 4.20
CA GLU A 32 1.95 -17.98 3.75
C GLU A 32 0.77 -17.12 4.25
N THR A 33 0.79 -16.75 5.52
CA THR A 33 -0.28 -15.98 6.15
C THR A 33 -0.36 -14.57 5.57
N TYR A 34 0.78 -13.93 5.41
CA TYR A 34 0.85 -12.58 4.87
C TYR A 34 0.49 -12.55 3.38
N ALA A 35 0.92 -13.57 2.64
CA ALA A 35 0.57 -13.69 1.23
C ALA A 35 -0.95 -13.78 1.03
N ALA A 36 -1.63 -14.58 1.85
CA ALA A 36 -3.09 -14.71 1.81
C ALA A 36 -3.78 -13.36 2.05
N HIS A 37 -3.30 -12.60 3.03
CA HIS A 37 -3.84 -11.27 3.35
C HIS A 37 -3.68 -10.30 2.17
N GLU A 38 -2.50 -10.25 1.58
CA GLU A 38 -2.24 -9.34 0.45
C GLU A 38 -3.04 -9.73 -0.79
N LYS A 39 -3.15 -11.03 -1.08
CA LYS A 39 -3.94 -11.51 -2.21
C LYS A 39 -5.43 -11.19 -2.07
N ALA A 40 -5.92 -11.05 -0.84
CA ALA A 40 -7.29 -10.65 -0.58
C ALA A 40 -7.47 -9.12 -0.65
N PHE A 41 -6.50 -8.37 -0.15
CA PHE A 41 -6.62 -6.91 -0.02
C PHE A 41 -6.33 -6.13 -1.30
N VAL A 42 -5.32 -6.53 -2.05
CA VAL A 42 -4.93 -5.82 -3.29
C VAL A 42 -6.10 -5.68 -4.26
N PRO A 43 -6.88 -6.74 -4.55
CA PRO A 43 -8.03 -6.60 -5.44
C PRO A 43 -9.10 -5.62 -4.94
N ILE A 44 -9.29 -5.53 -3.61
CA ILE A 44 -10.26 -4.60 -3.01
C ILE A 44 -9.87 -3.16 -3.32
N VAL A 45 -8.60 -2.82 -3.11
CA VAL A 45 -8.11 -1.47 -3.39
C VAL A 45 -8.16 -1.17 -4.88
N ARG A 46 -7.77 -2.12 -5.73
CA ARG A 46 -7.75 -1.91 -7.17
C ARG A 46 -9.14 -1.87 -7.80
N ALA A 47 -10.12 -2.48 -7.19
CA ALA A 47 -11.52 -2.33 -7.62
C ALA A 47 -12.03 -0.90 -7.37
N ALA A 48 -11.63 -0.30 -6.25
CA ALA A 48 -11.98 1.07 -5.90
C ALA A 48 -11.13 2.11 -6.67
N PHE A 49 -9.85 1.78 -6.89
CA PHE A 49 -8.88 2.65 -7.56
C PHE A 49 -8.17 1.85 -8.65
N PRO A 50 -8.77 1.71 -9.85
CA PRO A 50 -8.19 0.86 -10.90
C PRO A 50 -6.78 1.29 -11.36
N ASP A 51 -6.44 2.55 -11.20
CA ASP A 51 -5.14 3.13 -11.50
C ASP A 51 -4.24 3.24 -10.26
N SER A 52 -4.52 2.48 -9.20
CA SER A 52 -3.75 2.47 -7.96
C SER A 52 -2.25 2.29 -8.24
N HIS A 53 -1.45 3.19 -7.69
CA HIS A 53 -0.01 3.21 -7.90
C HIS A 53 0.74 3.65 -6.65
N HIS A 54 1.75 2.87 -6.27
CA HIS A 54 2.70 3.25 -5.23
C HIS A 54 4.01 3.70 -5.89
N GLY A 55 4.36 4.96 -5.72
CA GLY A 55 5.65 5.49 -6.16
C GLY A 55 6.63 5.46 -5.00
N ILE A 56 7.73 4.73 -5.14
CA ILE A 56 8.74 4.62 -4.09
C ILE A 56 9.60 5.88 -4.09
N GLU A 57 9.59 6.60 -2.96
CA GLU A 57 10.43 7.80 -2.78
C GLU A 57 11.77 7.45 -2.13
N ASP A 58 11.73 6.62 -1.08
CA ASP A 58 12.92 6.13 -0.40
C ASP A 58 12.77 4.66 -0.04
N LEU A 59 13.87 3.94 -0.11
CA LEU A 59 13.94 2.54 0.27
C LEU A 59 15.22 2.33 1.06
N ILE A 60 15.09 2.15 2.37
CA ILE A 60 16.21 2.11 3.31
C ILE A 60 16.18 0.79 4.06
N ALA A 61 17.30 0.12 4.18
CA ALA A 61 17.37 -1.15 4.87
C ALA A 61 18.51 -1.19 5.88
N GLU A 62 18.22 -1.82 7.01
CA GLU A 62 19.21 -2.12 8.05
C GLU A 62 18.84 -3.47 8.66
N ASP A 63 19.82 -4.35 8.79
CA ASP A 63 19.61 -5.70 9.29
C ASP A 63 18.53 -6.44 8.50
N ASP A 64 17.47 -6.89 9.18
CA ASP A 64 16.35 -7.62 8.57
C ASP A 64 15.15 -6.74 8.26
N ARG A 65 15.30 -5.41 8.31
CA ARG A 65 14.20 -4.46 8.12
C ARG A 65 14.41 -3.57 6.92
N VAL A 66 13.30 -3.29 6.24
CA VAL A 66 13.28 -2.37 5.10
C VAL A 66 12.19 -1.32 5.35
N VAL A 67 12.59 -0.07 5.23
CA VAL A 67 11.68 1.07 5.35
C VAL A 67 11.41 1.61 3.95
N THR A 68 10.14 1.73 3.60
CA THR A 68 9.71 2.33 2.34
C THR A 68 8.92 3.59 2.64
N ARG A 69 9.36 4.72 2.05
CA ARG A 69 8.53 5.93 1.98
C ARG A 69 7.98 6.02 0.58
N PHE A 70 6.67 6.17 0.45
CA PHE A 70 6.00 6.14 -0.84
C PHE A 70 4.93 7.21 -0.94
N ILE A 71 4.52 7.49 -2.18
CA ILE A 71 3.32 8.25 -2.51
C ILE A 71 2.37 7.28 -3.21
N TRP A 72 1.20 7.08 -2.64
CA TRP A 72 0.13 6.31 -3.26
C TRP A 72 -0.83 7.26 -3.96
N SER A 73 -1.27 6.89 -5.15
CA SER A 73 -2.23 7.67 -5.93
C SER A 73 -3.25 6.76 -6.59
N GLY A 74 -4.41 7.31 -6.88
CA GLY A 74 -5.46 6.60 -7.59
C GLY A 74 -6.63 7.51 -7.87
N THR A 75 -7.55 7.04 -8.71
CA THR A 75 -8.82 7.72 -9.00
C THR A 75 -9.95 6.87 -8.43
N HIS A 76 -10.79 7.49 -7.62
CA HIS A 76 -11.87 6.81 -6.90
C HIS A 76 -13.03 6.47 -7.82
N ARG A 77 -13.01 5.29 -8.41
CA ARG A 77 -14.00 4.82 -9.39
C ARG A 77 -14.89 3.70 -8.89
N GLY A 78 -14.60 3.13 -7.73
CA GLY A 78 -15.43 2.12 -7.07
C GLY A 78 -15.63 2.47 -5.62
N ALA A 79 -16.66 1.90 -4.99
CA ALA A 79 -16.93 2.16 -3.57
C ALA A 79 -15.73 1.72 -2.71
N PHE A 80 -15.36 2.52 -1.72
CA PHE A 80 -14.27 2.24 -0.82
C PHE A 80 -14.60 2.73 0.59
N MET A 81 -14.47 1.83 1.58
CA MET A 81 -14.77 2.14 2.98
C MET A 81 -16.17 2.76 3.17
N GLY A 82 -17.14 2.25 2.41
CA GLY A 82 -18.52 2.76 2.46
C GLY A 82 -18.75 4.06 1.70
N VAL A 83 -17.72 4.62 1.04
CA VAL A 83 -17.86 5.84 0.27
C VAL A 83 -18.15 5.48 -1.19
N PRO A 84 -19.27 5.97 -1.76
CA PRO A 84 -19.57 5.74 -3.19
C PRO A 84 -18.53 6.38 -4.10
N PRO A 85 -18.37 5.90 -5.35
CA PRO A 85 -17.40 6.46 -6.29
C PRO A 85 -17.58 7.96 -6.48
N THR A 86 -16.48 8.71 -6.40
CA THR A 86 -16.49 10.18 -6.56
C THR A 86 -15.81 10.63 -7.84
N ASP A 87 -15.12 9.73 -8.56
CA ASP A 87 -14.27 10.02 -9.72
C ASP A 87 -13.14 11.02 -9.43
N ARG A 88 -12.81 11.22 -8.16
CA ARG A 88 -11.74 12.14 -7.76
C ARG A 88 -10.39 11.47 -7.78
N PRO A 89 -9.36 12.14 -8.31
CA PRO A 89 -7.98 11.72 -8.11
C PRO A 89 -7.57 12.01 -6.67
N VAL A 90 -6.86 11.08 -6.05
CA VAL A 90 -6.35 11.21 -4.69
C VAL A 90 -4.87 10.86 -4.63
N GLU A 91 -4.18 11.42 -3.64
CA GLU A 91 -2.76 11.16 -3.42
C GLU A 91 -2.50 11.18 -1.92
N VAL A 92 -1.80 10.15 -1.43
CA VAL A 92 -1.54 9.98 0.00
C VAL A 92 -0.11 9.47 0.19
N GLY A 93 0.66 10.14 1.04
CA GLY A 93 1.97 9.65 1.44
C GLY A 93 1.89 8.58 2.51
N GLY A 94 2.88 7.70 2.54
CA GLY A 94 2.94 6.68 3.56
C GLY A 94 4.34 6.17 3.80
N ILE A 95 4.51 5.51 4.95
CA ILE A 95 5.76 4.83 5.33
C ILE A 95 5.38 3.43 5.83
N TRP A 96 6.09 2.43 5.30
CA TRP A 96 5.96 1.05 5.78
C TRP A 96 7.31 0.53 6.24
N ILE A 97 7.29 -0.27 7.30
CA ILE A 97 8.46 -1.00 7.76
C ILE A 97 8.15 -2.49 7.64
N HIS A 98 8.95 -3.19 6.86
CA HIS A 98 8.84 -4.64 6.69
C HIS A 98 10.03 -5.34 7.33
N ARG A 99 9.76 -6.47 7.98
CA ARG A 99 10.80 -7.37 8.47
C ARG A 99 10.82 -8.63 7.62
N LEU A 100 12.01 -9.09 7.28
CA LEU A 100 12.21 -10.24 6.41
C LEU A 100 12.96 -11.33 7.14
N GLU A 101 12.64 -12.58 6.78
CA GLU A 101 13.39 -13.78 7.21
C GLU A 101 13.60 -14.65 5.98
N ASP A 102 14.85 -15.03 5.70
CA ASP A 102 15.20 -15.90 4.58
C ASP A 102 14.62 -15.45 3.24
N GLY A 103 14.64 -14.14 3.00
CA GLY A 103 14.15 -13.57 1.76
C GLY A 103 12.65 -13.45 1.63
N ARG A 104 11.91 -13.64 2.72
CA ARG A 104 10.46 -13.49 2.74
C ARG A 104 10.03 -12.44 3.74
N ILE A 105 9.01 -11.68 3.39
CA ILE A 105 8.41 -10.69 4.27
C ILE A 105 7.53 -11.41 5.26
N VAL A 106 7.84 -11.29 6.55
CA VAL A 106 7.13 -11.96 7.64
C VAL A 106 6.34 -10.98 8.52
N GLU A 107 6.63 -9.68 8.41
CA GLU A 107 5.96 -8.65 9.18
C GLU A 107 5.99 -7.34 8.42
N GLY A 108 4.88 -6.60 8.45
CA GLY A 108 4.81 -5.26 7.91
C GLY A 108 4.03 -4.37 8.86
N ARG A 109 4.55 -3.16 9.09
CA ARG A 109 3.90 -2.16 9.94
C ARG A 109 3.83 -0.84 9.23
N GLU A 110 2.65 -0.29 9.27
CA GLU A 110 2.39 1.06 8.83
C GLU A 110 2.70 2.02 9.97
N TRP A 111 3.62 2.94 9.76
CA TRP A 111 3.99 3.93 10.75
C TRP A 111 3.50 5.30 10.35
N GLY A 112 2.40 5.69 10.98
CA GLY A 112 2.03 7.08 11.15
C GLY A 112 1.73 7.89 9.90
N GLN A 113 1.67 7.27 8.73
CA GLN A 113 1.57 8.10 7.56
C GLN A 113 0.95 7.47 6.32
N VAL A 114 0.06 6.52 6.51
CA VAL A 114 -1.04 6.52 5.55
C VAL A 114 -2.07 7.43 6.19
N ASP A 115 -2.19 8.60 5.66
CA ASP A 115 -3.09 9.59 6.22
C ASP A 115 -4.52 9.29 5.72
N TRP A 116 -5.15 8.33 6.36
CA TRP A 116 -6.52 7.95 6.04
C TRP A 116 -7.48 9.12 6.16
N LEU A 117 -7.21 10.02 7.09
CA LEU A 117 -8.03 11.22 7.26
C LEU A 117 -7.90 12.14 6.03
N SER A 118 -6.70 12.31 5.50
CA SER A 118 -6.48 13.07 4.29
C SER A 118 -7.17 12.41 3.10
N LEU A 119 -7.09 11.08 2.98
CA LEU A 119 -7.79 10.35 1.92
C LEU A 119 -9.30 10.61 1.99
N LEU A 120 -9.89 10.45 3.17
CA LEU A 120 -11.32 10.66 3.34
C LEU A 120 -11.73 12.12 3.05
N ARG A 121 -10.88 13.07 3.41
CA ARG A 121 -11.11 14.48 3.06
C ARG A 121 -11.05 14.72 1.56
N GLN A 122 -10.08 14.13 0.88
CA GLN A 122 -9.98 14.23 -0.58
C GLN A 122 -11.20 13.64 -1.28
N LEU A 123 -11.82 12.64 -0.69
CA LEU A 123 -13.06 12.03 -1.18
C LEU A 123 -14.32 12.78 -0.70
N ASP A 124 -14.16 13.87 0.05
CA ASP A 124 -15.26 14.63 0.67
C ASP A 124 -16.07 13.85 1.71
N ALA A 125 -15.58 12.71 2.17
CA ALA A 125 -16.31 11.88 3.11
C ALA A 125 -16.48 12.55 4.49
N LEU A 126 -15.56 13.46 4.86
CA LEU A 126 -15.59 14.19 6.15
C LEU A 126 -15.90 15.67 5.99
N THR A 127 -15.88 16.19 4.77
CA THR A 127 -16.06 17.62 4.51
C THR A 127 -17.46 18.09 4.89
N ASP A 128 -18.48 17.29 4.57
CA ASP A 128 -19.86 17.61 4.88
C ASP A 128 -20.09 17.77 6.38
N GLN A 129 -19.42 16.98 7.19
CA GLN A 129 -19.50 17.09 8.65
C GLN A 129 -18.90 18.39 9.17
N SER A 130 -17.83 18.85 8.53
CA SER A 130 -17.19 20.11 8.86
C SER A 130 -18.05 21.30 8.44
N HIS A 131 -18.75 21.19 7.33
CA HIS A 131 -19.59 22.26 6.80
C HIS A 131 -20.98 22.30 7.41
N GLY A 132 -21.41 21.22 8.01
CA GLY A 132 -22.68 21.17 8.71
C GLY A 132 -22.67 21.91 10.05
N SER A 133 -21.54 22.42 10.43
CA SER A 133 -21.39 23.17 11.66
C SER A 133 -21.57 24.68 11.44
#